data_683f3899a7413821d7bebcb69a170031
#
_entry.id   683f3899a7413821d7bebcb69a170031
#
_cell.length_a   1.000
_cell.length_b   1.000
_cell.length_c   1.000
_cell.angle_alpha   90.00
_cell.angle_beta   90.00
_cell.angle_gamma   90.00
#
_symmetry.space_group_name_H-M   'P 1'
#
loop_
_entity.id
_entity.type
_entity.pdbx_description
1 polymer ?
#
loop_
_entity_poly.entity_id
_entity_poly.type
_entity_poly.pdbx_seq_one_letter_code
_entity_poly.pdbx_strand_id
1 'polypeptide(L)'
;MIEDLKALLGLPEEIDGALENKLLLILKATKQRLRFLLGGLEPPEEMNYIILDVSIIRFNRIGSEGLSSHSVEGESLSWSENDFAGYMDDIRAYLD
;
A
#
# COMPACT_ATOMS: atom_id res chain seq x y z
N MET A 1 -9.85 -2.55 6.19
CA MET A 1 -9.31 -2.18 4.88
C MET A 1 -8.75 -3.35 4.09
N ILE A 2 -8.33 -4.39 4.78
CA ILE A 2 -7.78 -5.54 4.06
C ILE A 2 -8.87 -6.24 3.24
N GLU A 3 -10.11 -6.20 3.67
CA GLU A 3 -11.17 -6.83 2.88
C GLU A 3 -11.33 -6.12 1.54
N ASP A 4 -11.25 -4.80 1.55
CA ASP A 4 -11.35 -4.05 0.32
C ASP A 4 -10.17 -4.35 -0.58
N LEU A 5 -8.98 -4.49 -0.01
CA LEU A 5 -7.81 -4.76 -0.80
C LEU A 5 -7.90 -6.13 -1.44
N LYS A 6 -8.38 -7.13 -0.71
CA LYS A 6 -8.56 -8.46 -1.28
C LYS A 6 -9.54 -8.41 -2.45
N ALA A 7 -10.64 -7.68 -2.26
CA ALA A 7 -11.65 -7.60 -3.30
C ALA A 7 -11.08 -6.95 -4.56
N LEU A 8 -10.34 -5.87 -4.39
CA LEU A 8 -9.79 -5.17 -5.54
C LEU A 8 -8.73 -5.97 -6.26
N LEU A 9 -8.04 -6.86 -5.54
CA LEU A 9 -7.03 -7.69 -6.16
C LEU A 9 -7.62 -8.98 -6.72
N GLY A 10 -8.92 -9.19 -6.54
CA GLY A 10 -9.54 -10.40 -7.05
C GLY A 10 -9.23 -11.63 -6.25
N LEU A 11 -8.89 -11.47 -4.98
CA LEU A 11 -8.54 -12.60 -4.14
C LEU A 11 -9.77 -13.07 -3.37
N PRO A 12 -9.78 -14.36 -3.00
CA PRO A 12 -10.91 -14.88 -2.23
C PRO A 12 -10.86 -14.33 -0.80
N GLU A 13 -11.96 -14.46 -0.11
CA GLU A 13 -12.01 -13.99 1.23
C GLU A 13 -11.04 -14.71 2.11
N GLU A 14 -10.88 -15.99 1.93
CA GLU A 14 -9.94 -16.73 2.70
C GLU A 14 -8.68 -16.97 1.90
N ILE A 15 -7.55 -16.51 2.40
CA ILE A 15 -6.26 -16.68 1.74
C ILE A 15 -5.32 -17.24 2.78
N ASP A 16 -4.18 -17.76 2.34
CA ASP A 16 -3.30 -18.36 3.33
C ASP A 16 -2.64 -17.26 4.17
N GLY A 17 -2.16 -17.65 5.33
CA GLY A 17 -1.65 -16.68 6.29
C GLY A 17 -0.47 -15.88 5.81
N ALA A 18 0.38 -16.48 4.99
CA ALA A 18 1.54 -15.75 4.48
C ALA A 18 1.09 -14.61 3.57
N LEU A 19 0.11 -14.89 2.72
CA LEU A 19 -0.39 -13.86 1.83
C LEU A 19 -1.12 -12.78 2.62
N GLU A 20 -1.89 -13.18 3.62
CA GLU A 20 -2.58 -12.21 4.42
C GLU A 20 -1.61 -11.29 5.15
N ASN A 21 -0.54 -11.85 5.70
CA ASN A 21 0.45 -11.04 6.38
C ASN A 21 1.13 -10.08 5.42
N LYS A 22 1.36 -10.52 4.18
CA LYS A 22 1.98 -9.65 3.19
C LYS A 22 1.06 -8.47 2.89
N LEU A 23 -0.24 -8.72 2.74
CA LEU A 23 -1.17 -7.66 2.45
C LEU A 23 -1.26 -6.67 3.61
N LEU A 24 -1.26 -7.19 4.85
CA LEU A 24 -1.32 -6.32 6.00
C LEU A 24 -0.07 -5.46 6.11
N LEU A 25 1.09 -6.02 5.78
CA LEU A 25 2.32 -5.26 5.83
C LEU A 25 2.32 -4.16 4.78
N ILE A 26 1.83 -4.47 3.57
CA ILE A 26 1.77 -3.47 2.52
C ILE A 26 0.84 -2.33 2.94
N LEU A 27 -0.33 -2.65 3.50
CA LEU A 27 -1.26 -1.63 3.93
C LEU A 27 -0.65 -0.78 5.03
N LYS A 28 0.04 -1.42 5.98
CA LYS A 28 0.61 -0.68 7.08
C LYS A 28 1.72 0.26 6.59
N ALA A 29 2.60 -0.24 5.75
CA ALA A 29 3.70 0.58 5.24
C ALA A 29 3.18 1.73 4.39
N THR A 30 2.12 1.48 3.61
CA THR A 30 1.55 2.51 2.77
C THR A 30 0.92 3.60 3.63
N LYS A 31 0.21 3.20 4.68
CA LYS A 31 -0.42 4.18 5.55
C LYS A 31 0.64 5.00 6.29
N GLN A 32 1.71 4.35 6.72
CA GLN A 32 2.77 5.06 7.42
C GLN A 32 3.43 6.09 6.52
N ARG A 33 3.63 5.76 5.26
CA ARG A 33 4.21 6.73 4.33
C ARG A 33 3.25 7.89 4.10
N LEU A 34 1.97 7.60 3.98
CA LEU A 34 0.99 8.66 3.77
C LEU A 34 0.97 9.59 4.98
N ARG A 35 1.05 9.03 6.20
CA ARG A 35 1.09 9.86 7.39
C ARG A 35 2.30 10.77 7.38
N PHE A 36 3.43 10.25 6.91
CA PHE A 36 4.63 11.07 6.83
C PHE A 36 4.42 12.22 5.85
N LEU A 37 3.78 11.94 4.72
CA LEU A 37 3.54 12.98 3.74
C LEU A 37 2.54 14.01 4.24
N LEU A 38 1.71 13.63 5.22
CA LEU A 38 0.77 14.56 5.81
C LEU A 38 1.35 15.27 7.02
N GLY A 39 2.66 15.18 7.21
CA GLY A 39 3.29 15.86 8.32
C GLY A 39 3.02 15.20 9.65
N GLY A 40 2.72 13.92 9.64
CA GLY A 40 2.47 13.20 10.88
C GLY A 40 1.01 13.10 11.26
N LEU A 41 0.12 13.71 10.47
CA LEU A 41 -1.29 13.66 10.80
C LEU A 41 -1.90 12.33 10.37
N GLU A 42 -2.91 11.90 11.12
CA GLU A 42 -3.56 10.67 10.78
C GLU A 42 -4.38 10.89 9.52
N PRO A 43 -4.29 10.03 8.51
CA PRO A 43 -5.04 10.24 7.29
C PRO A 43 -6.53 10.14 7.56
N PRO A 44 -7.33 11.05 7.00
CA PRO A 44 -8.76 10.95 7.18
C PRO A 44 -9.32 9.79 6.39
N GLU A 45 -10.51 9.38 6.74
CA GLU A 45 -11.12 8.26 6.07
C GLU A 45 -11.28 8.54 4.58
N GLU A 46 -11.47 9.77 4.21
CA GLU A 46 -11.62 10.12 2.81
C GLU A 46 -10.38 9.80 1.98
N MET A 47 -9.25 9.55 2.63
CA MET A 47 -8.02 9.22 1.92
C MET A 47 -7.75 7.73 1.88
N ASN A 48 -8.71 6.90 2.33
CA ASN A 48 -8.50 5.48 2.26
C ASN A 48 -8.27 5.00 0.83
N TYR A 49 -8.85 5.70 -0.15
CA TYR A 49 -8.66 5.28 -1.54
C TYR A 49 -7.19 5.40 -1.95
N ILE A 50 -6.45 6.36 -1.38
CA ILE A 50 -5.05 6.50 -1.70
C ILE A 50 -4.28 5.31 -1.13
N ILE A 51 -4.61 4.92 0.10
CA ILE A 51 -3.93 3.79 0.72
C ILE A 51 -4.20 2.52 -0.10
N LEU A 52 -5.44 2.33 -0.53
CA LEU A 52 -5.77 1.15 -1.31
C LEU A 52 -5.10 1.15 -2.67
N ASP A 53 -5.17 2.28 -3.37
CA ASP A 53 -4.59 2.36 -4.71
C ASP A 53 -3.08 2.14 -4.69
N VAL A 54 -2.39 2.77 -3.75
CA VAL A 54 -0.95 2.62 -3.68
C VAL A 54 -0.58 1.21 -3.23
N SER A 55 -1.39 0.62 -2.35
CA SER A 55 -1.15 -0.74 -1.91
C SER A 55 -1.27 -1.72 -3.08
N ILE A 56 -2.22 -1.48 -3.98
CA ILE A 56 -2.36 -2.32 -5.15
C ILE A 56 -1.14 -2.21 -6.04
N ILE A 57 -0.65 -0.99 -6.23
CA ILE A 57 0.55 -0.78 -7.03
C ILE A 57 1.72 -1.55 -6.44
N ARG A 58 1.86 -1.47 -5.13
CA ARG A 58 2.98 -2.15 -4.46
C ARG A 58 2.83 -3.66 -4.50
N PHE A 59 1.60 -4.15 -4.33
CA PHE A 59 1.39 -5.60 -4.37
C PHE A 59 1.71 -6.14 -5.76
N ASN A 60 1.30 -5.42 -6.80
CA ASN A 60 1.55 -5.88 -8.15
C ASN A 60 3.04 -5.90 -8.47
N ARG A 61 3.77 -4.94 -7.94
CA ARG A 61 5.21 -4.89 -8.17
C ARG A 61 5.89 -6.06 -7.48
N ILE A 62 5.53 -6.31 -6.22
CA ILE A 62 6.12 -7.42 -5.50
C ILE A 62 5.74 -8.74 -6.14
N GLY A 63 4.49 -8.86 -6.50
CA GLY A 63 4.02 -10.10 -7.07
C GLY A 63 4.70 -10.44 -8.35
N SER A 64 4.97 -9.44 -9.17
CA SER A 64 5.55 -9.78 -10.42
C SER A 64 7.00 -10.15 -10.28
N GLU A 65 7.68 -9.65 -9.33
CA GLU A 65 9.01 -10.01 -9.17
C GLU A 65 9.11 -11.24 -8.46
N GLY A 66 8.12 -11.81 -8.17
CA GLY A 66 8.23 -13.02 -7.62
C GLY A 66 8.69 -13.10 -6.35
N LEU A 67 8.15 -13.53 -5.77
CA LEU A 67 8.53 -13.67 -4.54
C LEU A 67 9.79 -14.23 -4.48
N SER A 68 10.26 -14.42 -5.42
CA SER A 68 11.40 -15.01 -5.47
C SER A 68 12.28 -14.41 -4.65
N SER A 69 12.71 -14.79 -4.13
CA SER A 69 13.85 -14.51 -3.68
C SER A 69 14.14 -13.47 -2.83
N HIS A 70 14.27 -12.77 -2.74
CA HIS A 70 14.77 -11.86 -1.98
C HIS A 70 13.86 -11.28 -1.26
N SER A 71 13.06 -11.91 -0.87
CA SER A 71 12.14 -11.35 -0.13
C SER A 71 12.69 -10.48 0.87
N VAL A 72 13.72 -10.72 1.33
CA VAL A 72 14.19 -9.95 2.37
C VAL A 72 14.57 -8.61 1.98
N GLU A 73 15.39 -8.48 1.08
CA GLU A 73 15.74 -7.22 0.70
C GLU A 73 14.69 -6.69 -0.13
N GLY A 74 13.88 -7.48 -0.59
CA GLY A 74 12.87 -7.07 -1.47
C GLY A 74 11.98 -6.03 -0.94
N GLU A 75 11.83 -5.92 0.35
CA GLU A 75 11.01 -4.96 0.87
C GLU A 75 11.42 -3.63 0.51
N SER A 76 12.62 -3.29 0.66
CA SER A 76 13.01 -1.96 0.37
C SER A 76 12.95 -1.70 -1.12
N LEU A 77 13.04 -2.72 -1.94
CA LEU A 77 12.97 -2.48 -3.35
C LEU A 77 11.55 -2.30 -3.82
N SER A 78 10.59 -2.75 -3.03
CA SER A 78 9.22 -2.65 -3.41
C SER A 78 8.60 -1.30 -3.13
N TRP A 79 9.25 -0.50 -2.32
CA TRP A 79 8.68 0.80 -1.98
C TRP A 79 9.39 1.87 -2.79
N SER A 80 8.64 2.72 -3.43
CA SER A 80 9.21 3.79 -4.20
C SER A 80 8.59 5.11 -3.77
N GLU A 81 9.36 6.16 -3.79
CA GLU A 81 8.82 7.45 -3.42
C GLU A 81 7.83 7.90 -4.47
N ASN A 82 7.92 7.37 -5.68
CA ASN A 82 7.01 7.76 -6.73
C ASN A 82 5.67 7.06 -6.65
N ASP A 83 5.50 6.12 -5.72
CA ASP A 83 4.24 5.40 -5.62
C ASP A 83 3.06 6.34 -5.34
N PHE A 84 3.33 7.46 -4.69
CA PHE A 84 2.26 8.41 -4.38
C PHE A 84 2.18 9.56 -5.37
N ALA A 85 2.95 9.50 -6.45
CA ALA A 85 3.02 10.63 -7.36
C ALA A 85 1.67 11.06 -7.91
N GLY A 86 0.80 10.12 -8.19
CA GLY A 86 -0.49 10.45 -8.75
C GLY A 86 -1.46 11.05 -7.75
N TYR A 87 -1.09 11.06 -6.47
CA TYR A 87 -1.98 11.54 -5.43
C TYR A 87 -1.46 12.76 -4.70
N MET A 88 -0.35 13.31 -5.15
CA MET A 88 0.25 14.44 -4.43
C MET A 88 -0.62 15.69 -4.46
N ASP A 89 -1.38 15.89 -5.54
CA ASP A 89 -2.26 17.04 -5.59
C ASP A 89 -3.35 16.92 -4.54
N ASP A 90 -3.89 15.72 -4.34
CA ASP A 90 -4.92 15.51 -3.34
C ASP A 90 -4.35 15.71 -1.94
N ILE A 91 -3.12 15.25 -1.72
CA ILE A 91 -2.48 15.40 -0.43
C ILE A 91 -2.23 16.87 -0.13
N ARG A 92 -1.76 17.62 -1.10
CA ARG A 92 -1.52 19.04 -0.90
C ARG A 92 -2.80 19.80 -0.66
N ALA A 93 -3.85 19.42 -1.37
CA ALA A 93 -5.13 20.10 -1.18
C ALA A 93 -5.64 19.88 0.24
N TYR A 94 -5.40 18.71 0.80
CA TYR A 94 -5.84 18.46 2.15
C TYR A 94 -5.02 19.28 3.15
N LEU A 95 -3.73 19.44 2.89
CA LEU A 95 -2.87 20.17 3.82
C LEU A 95 -3.07 21.68 3.75
N ASP A 96 -3.56 22.16 2.64
CA ASP A 96 -3.85 23.58 2.53
C ASP A 96 -5.18 23.90 3.16
#